data_e42ec57a1fb5d2ebb66dd07aec271c34
#
_entry.id   e42ec57a1fb5d2ebb66dd07aec271c34
#
_cell.length_a   1.000
_cell.length_b   1.000
_cell.length_c   1.000
_cell.angle_alpha   90.00
_cell.angle_beta   90.00
_cell.angle_gamma   90.00
#
_symmetry.space_group_name_H-M   'P 1'
#
loop_
_entity.id
_entity.type
_entity.pdbx_description
1 polymer ?
#
loop_
_entity_poly.entity_id
_entity_poly.type
_entity_poly.pdbx_seq_one_letter_code
_entity_poly.pdbx_strand_id
1 'polypeptide(L)'
;MDNYLDSFREMISLRGLTAHTLKNYCTYIRAYLDYLSSVLRKLPEDVSWDELRVYIRWLKRSRNLSDRTVNCAISQLRFFTLYVLHKPWDDTQLPMRKFDEYLPSVPSKEEVSILIDAMPDLKQKAMASLIYSSGLRIGEVCHLRYEDI
;
A
#
# COMPACT_ATOMS: atom_id res chain seq x y z
N MET A 1 19.74 -6.98 9.85
CA MET A 1 18.57 -6.58 9.01
C MET A 1 17.80 -5.40 9.60
N ASP A 2 17.67 -5.32 10.93
CA ASP A 2 16.94 -4.22 11.60
C ASP A 2 17.50 -2.83 11.28
N ASN A 3 18.81 -2.68 11.21
CA ASN A 3 19.45 -1.40 10.86
C ASN A 3 18.98 -0.84 9.51
N TYR A 4 18.79 -1.68 8.47
CA TYR A 4 18.28 -1.23 7.18
C TYR A 4 16.83 -0.76 7.24
N LEU A 5 16.01 -1.43 8.07
CA LEU A 5 14.62 -1.02 8.24
C LEU A 5 14.52 0.30 9.01
N ASP A 6 15.39 0.52 9.98
CA ASP A 6 15.43 1.76 10.75
C ASP A 6 15.93 2.93 9.89
N SER A 7 17.00 2.72 9.10
CA SER A 7 17.43 3.72 8.11
C SER A 7 16.33 4.04 7.09
N PHE A 8 15.59 3.03 6.62
CA PHE A 8 14.47 3.24 5.71
C PHE A 8 13.36 4.07 6.37
N ARG A 9 13.02 3.80 7.64
CA ARG A 9 12.04 4.58 8.41
C ARG A 9 12.46 6.03 8.55
N GLU A 10 13.72 6.26 8.89
CA GLU A 10 14.28 7.59 9.01
C GLU A 10 14.14 8.35 7.69
N MET A 11 14.63 7.79 6.59
CA MET A 11 14.57 8.42 5.27
C MET A 11 13.14 8.68 4.80
N ILE A 12 12.19 7.79 5.08
CA ILE A 12 10.77 8.00 4.76
C ILE A 12 10.15 9.07 5.65
N SER A 13 10.52 9.16 6.92
CA SER A 13 9.99 10.17 7.85
C SER A 13 10.32 11.59 7.41
N LEU A 14 11.50 11.79 6.81
CA LEU A 14 11.91 13.08 6.24
C LEU A 14 11.00 13.59 5.11
N ARG A 15 10.18 12.72 4.51
CA ARG A 15 9.19 13.10 3.49
C ARG A 15 7.89 13.67 4.05
N GLY A 16 7.75 13.79 5.36
CA GLY A 16 6.53 14.32 5.99
C GLY A 16 5.28 13.46 5.81
N LEU A 17 5.45 12.15 5.61
CA LEU A 17 4.33 11.23 5.41
C LEU A 17 3.65 10.88 6.74
N THR A 18 2.36 10.51 6.66
CA THR A 18 1.61 10.08 7.84
C THR A 18 2.17 8.79 8.43
N ALA A 19 1.98 8.58 9.74
CA ALA A 19 2.40 7.36 10.44
C ALA A 19 1.81 6.09 9.79
N HIS A 20 0.57 6.17 9.28
CA HIS A 20 -0.08 5.07 8.57
C HIS A 20 0.65 4.72 7.26
N THR A 21 0.99 5.72 6.47
CA THR A 21 1.75 5.54 5.21
C THR A 21 3.13 4.96 5.48
N LEU A 22 3.82 5.48 6.50
CA LEU A 22 5.13 4.98 6.92
C LEU A 22 5.06 3.51 7.32
N LYS A 23 4.08 3.12 8.15
CA LYS A 23 3.85 1.73 8.55
C LYS A 23 3.64 0.82 7.33
N ASN A 24 2.81 1.24 6.39
CA ASN A 24 2.53 0.47 5.17
C ASN A 24 3.78 0.28 4.32
N TYR A 25 4.58 1.33 4.12
CA TYR A 25 5.80 1.26 3.32
C TYR A 25 6.85 0.35 3.96
N CYS A 26 7.02 0.43 5.27
CA CYS A 26 7.92 -0.46 6.03
C CYS A 26 7.53 -1.93 5.90
N THR A 27 6.25 -2.25 5.69
CA THR A 27 5.79 -3.64 5.51
C THR A 27 6.41 -4.28 4.26
N TYR A 28 6.53 -3.53 3.16
CA TYR A 28 7.15 -4.05 1.93
C TYR A 28 8.65 -4.29 2.10
N ILE A 29 9.36 -3.36 2.74
CA ILE A 29 10.80 -3.50 2.97
C ILE A 29 11.10 -4.59 3.98
N ARG A 30 10.31 -4.72 5.05
CA ARG A 30 10.44 -5.84 6.00
C ARG A 30 10.30 -7.18 5.27
N ALA A 31 9.24 -7.35 4.46
CA ALA A 31 9.03 -8.58 3.69
C ALA A 31 10.19 -8.89 2.72
N TYR A 32 10.81 -7.86 2.16
CA TYR A 32 12.00 -8.00 1.32
C TYR A 32 13.21 -8.44 2.13
N LEU A 33 13.50 -7.79 3.25
CA LEU A 33 14.62 -8.13 4.12
C LEU A 33 14.48 -9.55 4.71
N ASP A 34 13.26 -9.95 5.07
CA ASP A 34 12.95 -11.30 5.53
C ASP A 34 13.20 -12.34 4.42
N TYR A 35 12.83 -12.02 3.17
CA TYR A 35 13.13 -12.87 2.02
C TYR A 35 14.64 -12.98 1.78
N LEU A 36 15.39 -11.89 1.87
CA LEU A 36 16.84 -11.92 1.72
C LEU A 36 17.50 -12.80 2.79
N SER A 37 17.08 -12.66 4.04
CA SER A 37 17.69 -13.43 5.14
C SER A 37 17.34 -14.91 5.11
N SER A 38 16.07 -15.24 4.76
CA SER A 38 15.58 -16.62 4.84
C SER A 38 15.84 -17.43 3.57
N VAL A 39 15.77 -16.80 2.39
CA VAL A 39 15.84 -17.49 1.09
C VAL A 39 17.19 -17.31 0.41
N LEU A 40 17.62 -16.05 0.24
CA LEU A 40 18.86 -15.76 -0.50
C LEU A 40 20.11 -15.79 0.39
N ARG A 41 19.96 -15.56 1.70
CA ARG A 41 21.06 -15.45 2.68
C ARG A 41 22.12 -14.44 2.23
N LYS A 42 21.66 -13.28 1.73
CA LYS A 42 22.48 -12.19 1.23
C LYS A 42 22.16 -10.87 1.93
N LEU A 43 23.13 -9.96 1.88
CA LEU A 43 22.89 -8.57 2.26
C LEU A 43 22.20 -7.82 1.10
N PRO A 44 21.43 -6.75 1.38
CA PRO A 44 20.75 -5.97 0.36
C PRO A 44 21.68 -5.39 -0.70
N GLU A 45 22.94 -5.07 -0.34
CA GLU A 45 23.96 -4.53 -1.23
C GLU A 45 24.42 -5.52 -2.29
N ASP A 46 24.34 -6.82 -2.01
CA ASP A 46 24.86 -7.90 -2.85
C ASP A 46 23.81 -8.49 -3.79
N VAL A 47 22.60 -7.94 -3.75
CA VAL A 47 21.49 -8.43 -4.57
C VAL A 47 21.58 -7.92 -5.99
N SER A 48 21.58 -8.85 -6.94
CA SER A 48 21.57 -8.56 -8.37
C SER A 48 20.16 -8.24 -8.90
N TRP A 49 20.09 -7.61 -10.07
CA TRP A 49 18.81 -7.35 -10.76
C TRP A 49 18.04 -8.65 -11.07
N ASP A 50 18.74 -9.74 -11.37
CA ASP A 50 18.10 -11.04 -11.58
C ASP A 50 17.41 -11.56 -10.34
N GLU A 51 18.05 -11.43 -9.19
CA GLU A 51 17.50 -11.83 -7.89
C GLU A 51 16.33 -10.94 -7.49
N LEU A 52 16.37 -9.63 -7.75
CA LEU A 52 15.23 -8.74 -7.58
C LEU A 52 14.03 -9.18 -8.46
N ARG A 53 14.28 -9.54 -9.73
CA ARG A 53 13.23 -10.07 -10.61
C ARG A 53 12.66 -11.39 -10.09
N VAL A 54 13.49 -12.26 -9.51
CA VAL A 54 13.03 -13.49 -8.86
C VAL A 54 12.13 -13.17 -7.66
N TYR A 55 12.53 -12.22 -6.80
CA TYR A 55 11.71 -11.77 -5.68
C TYR A 55 10.35 -11.22 -6.13
N ILE A 56 10.29 -10.38 -7.15
CA ILE A 56 9.03 -9.84 -7.68
C ILE A 56 8.13 -10.96 -8.24
N ARG A 57 8.71 -11.95 -8.94
CA ARG A 57 7.95 -13.13 -9.38
C ARG A 57 7.43 -13.95 -8.20
N TRP A 58 8.21 -14.08 -7.14
CA TRP A 58 7.80 -14.76 -5.92
C TRP A 58 6.63 -14.05 -5.22
N LEU A 59 6.66 -12.70 -5.11
CA LEU A 59 5.53 -11.93 -4.59
C LEU A 59 4.24 -12.20 -5.37
N LYS A 60 4.33 -12.28 -6.69
CA LYS A 60 3.17 -12.51 -7.56
C LYS A 60 2.64 -13.94 -7.45
N ARG A 61 3.53 -14.94 -7.50
CA ARG A 61 3.14 -16.37 -7.60
C ARG A 61 2.90 -17.02 -6.25
N SER A 62 3.80 -16.81 -5.29
CA SER A 62 3.76 -17.50 -4.00
C SER A 62 2.92 -16.74 -2.96
N ARG A 63 2.89 -15.39 -3.05
CA ARG A 63 2.08 -14.54 -2.16
C ARG A 63 0.75 -14.12 -2.80
N ASN A 64 0.53 -14.45 -4.07
CA ASN A 64 -0.68 -14.13 -4.85
C ASN A 64 -1.09 -12.65 -4.78
N LEU A 65 -0.11 -11.74 -4.79
CA LEU A 65 -0.37 -10.31 -4.70
C LEU A 65 -0.87 -9.75 -6.05
N SER A 66 -1.75 -8.75 -5.99
CA SER A 66 -2.20 -8.02 -7.19
C SER A 66 -1.04 -7.25 -7.82
N ASP A 67 -1.13 -6.97 -9.12
CA ASP A 67 -0.10 -6.19 -9.84
C ASP A 67 0.06 -4.78 -9.26
N ARG A 68 -1.03 -4.15 -8.80
CA ARG A 68 -1.00 -2.87 -8.08
C ARG A 68 -0.18 -2.99 -6.78
N THR A 69 -0.37 -4.05 -5.99
CA THR A 69 0.38 -4.28 -4.75
C THR A 69 1.86 -4.57 -5.04
N VAL A 70 2.16 -5.33 -6.10
CA VAL A 70 3.53 -5.58 -6.55
C VAL A 70 4.22 -4.28 -6.98
N ASN A 71 3.51 -3.38 -7.67
CA ASN A 71 4.04 -2.06 -8.02
C ASN A 71 4.33 -1.19 -6.79
N CYS A 72 3.52 -1.29 -5.74
CA CYS A 72 3.86 -0.65 -4.45
C CYS A 72 5.17 -1.19 -3.89
N ALA A 73 5.39 -2.51 -3.93
CA ALA A 73 6.65 -3.11 -3.48
C ALA A 73 7.84 -2.64 -4.33
N ILE A 74 7.71 -2.59 -5.67
CA ILE A 74 8.75 -2.07 -6.57
C ILE A 74 9.09 -0.62 -6.23
N SER A 75 8.09 0.23 -6.00
CA SER A 75 8.28 1.63 -5.61
C SER A 75 9.07 1.76 -4.31
N GLN A 76 8.79 0.92 -3.32
CA GLN A 76 9.49 0.95 -2.04
C GLN A 76 10.92 0.37 -2.17
N LEU A 77 11.13 -0.65 -2.98
CA LEU A 77 12.47 -1.16 -3.30
C LEU A 77 13.31 -0.10 -4.01
N ARG A 78 12.73 0.64 -4.96
CA ARG A 78 13.40 1.75 -5.63
C ARG A 78 13.83 2.81 -4.62
N PHE A 79 12.91 3.23 -3.73
CA PHE A 79 13.25 4.19 -2.68
C PHE A 79 14.35 3.67 -1.76
N PHE A 80 14.26 2.42 -1.32
CA PHE A 80 15.25 1.77 -0.47
C PHE A 80 16.63 1.72 -1.15
N THR A 81 16.69 1.33 -2.42
CA THR A 81 17.94 1.27 -3.18
C THR A 81 18.60 2.64 -3.33
N LEU A 82 17.81 3.67 -3.65
CA LEU A 82 18.33 5.02 -3.87
C LEU A 82 18.77 5.71 -2.57
N TYR A 83 17.97 5.64 -1.52
CA TYR A 83 18.13 6.47 -0.34
C TYR A 83 18.74 5.76 0.88
N VAL A 84 18.69 4.43 0.93
CA VAL A 84 19.29 3.65 2.02
C VAL A 84 20.57 2.96 1.58
N LEU A 85 20.56 2.34 0.39
CA LEU A 85 21.75 1.67 -0.15
C LEU A 85 22.65 2.62 -0.95
N HIS A 86 22.19 3.83 -1.28
CA HIS A 86 22.89 4.81 -2.11
C HIS A 86 23.36 4.26 -3.46
N LYS A 87 22.55 3.36 -4.06
CA LYS A 87 22.83 2.73 -5.36
C LYS A 87 21.90 3.30 -6.43
N PRO A 88 22.35 3.37 -7.69
CA PRO A 88 21.50 3.76 -8.81
C PRO A 88 20.38 2.74 -9.01
N TRP A 89 19.20 3.23 -9.40
CA TRP A 89 18.08 2.41 -9.82
C TRP A 89 17.88 2.52 -11.32
N ASP A 90 17.64 1.38 -11.99
CA ASP A 90 17.38 1.31 -13.41
C ASP A 90 15.98 0.72 -13.67
N ASP A 91 15.06 1.59 -14.09
CA ASP A 91 13.68 1.21 -14.41
C ASP A 91 13.59 0.24 -15.60
N THR A 92 14.63 0.15 -16.44
CA THR A 92 14.67 -0.82 -17.54
C THR A 92 14.92 -2.24 -17.04
N GLN A 93 15.61 -2.40 -15.92
CA GLN A 93 15.88 -3.69 -15.29
C GLN A 93 14.68 -4.24 -14.51
N LEU A 94 13.89 -3.35 -13.91
CA LEU A 94 12.70 -3.72 -13.14
C LEU A 94 11.55 -2.74 -13.41
N PRO A 95 10.86 -2.88 -14.55
CA PRO A 95 9.76 -2.00 -14.91
C PRO A 95 8.52 -2.25 -14.03
N MET A 96 7.70 -1.22 -13.89
CA MET A 96 6.37 -1.36 -13.30
C MET A 96 5.49 -2.27 -14.14
N ARG A 97 4.68 -3.07 -13.48
CA ARG A 97 3.72 -3.97 -14.13
C ARG A 97 2.52 -3.18 -14.66
N LYS A 98 2.09 -3.50 -15.86
CA LYS A 98 0.78 -3.03 -16.37
C LYS A 98 -0.33 -3.82 -15.67
N PHE A 99 -1.41 -3.14 -15.36
CA PHE A 99 -2.63 -3.75 -14.84
C PHE A 99 -3.83 -2.96 -15.33
N ASP A 100 -4.94 -3.66 -15.51
CA ASP A 100 -6.19 -3.02 -15.89
C ASP A 100 -6.79 -2.30 -14.68
N GLU A 101 -7.22 -1.06 -14.89
CA GLU A 101 -8.00 -0.33 -13.90
C GLU A 101 -9.46 -0.75 -14.01
N TYR A 102 -9.88 -1.53 -13.03
CA TYR A 102 -11.29 -1.89 -12.94
C TYR A 102 -12.05 -0.79 -12.21
N LEU A 103 -12.98 -0.17 -12.94
CA LEU A 103 -13.91 0.76 -12.30
C LEU A 103 -14.95 -0.05 -11.54
N PRO A 104 -15.20 0.26 -10.25
CA PRO A 104 -16.26 -0.41 -9.51
C PRO A 104 -17.61 -0.12 -10.13
N SER A 105 -18.54 -1.07 -10.05
CA SER A 105 -19.94 -0.82 -10.41
C SER A 105 -20.53 0.22 -9.46
N VAL A 106 -21.20 1.21 -10.03
CA VAL A 106 -21.87 2.25 -9.24
C VAL A 106 -23.34 1.82 -9.06
N PRO A 107 -23.80 1.64 -7.82
CA PRO A 107 -25.20 1.28 -7.57
C PRO A 107 -26.14 2.44 -7.97
N SER A 108 -27.35 2.12 -8.38
CA SER A 108 -28.40 3.10 -8.65
C SER A 108 -28.87 3.80 -7.36
N LYS A 109 -29.58 4.94 -7.51
CA LYS A 109 -30.14 5.64 -6.35
C LYS A 109 -31.14 4.77 -5.59
N GLU A 110 -31.92 3.98 -6.31
CA GLU A 110 -32.91 3.06 -5.78
C GLU A 110 -32.23 1.95 -4.96
N GLU A 111 -31.16 1.36 -5.47
CA GLU A 111 -30.38 0.34 -4.76
C GLU A 111 -29.75 0.91 -3.49
N VAL A 112 -29.23 2.14 -3.54
CA VAL A 112 -28.67 2.81 -2.35
C VAL A 112 -29.75 3.07 -1.30
N SER A 113 -30.95 3.53 -1.72
CA SER A 113 -32.06 3.74 -0.80
C SER A 113 -32.45 2.44 -0.08
N ILE A 114 -32.64 1.37 -0.85
CA ILE A 114 -32.96 0.04 -0.30
C ILE A 114 -31.87 -0.43 0.69
N LEU A 115 -30.61 -0.22 0.33
CA LEU A 115 -29.47 -0.59 1.20
C LEU A 115 -29.51 0.16 2.53
N ILE A 116 -29.73 1.48 2.49
CA ILE A 116 -29.81 2.31 3.70
C ILE A 116 -31.02 1.92 4.54
N ASP A 117 -32.17 1.68 3.92
CA ASP A 117 -33.41 1.31 4.62
C ASP A 117 -33.31 -0.06 5.30
N ALA A 118 -32.56 -0.99 4.73
CA ALA A 118 -32.34 -2.31 5.28
C ALA A 118 -31.39 -2.33 6.50
N MET A 119 -30.70 -1.22 6.80
CA MET A 119 -29.81 -1.17 7.97
C MET A 119 -30.60 -1.18 9.29
N PRO A 120 -30.23 -2.04 10.25
CA PRO A 120 -31.01 -2.20 11.49
C PRO A 120 -30.79 -1.06 12.49
N ASP A 121 -29.67 -0.37 12.44
CA ASP A 121 -29.26 0.64 13.41
C ASP A 121 -29.35 2.07 12.83
N LEU A 122 -29.99 2.96 13.59
CA LEU A 122 -30.15 4.37 13.21
C LEU A 122 -28.80 5.08 12.98
N LYS A 123 -27.78 4.76 13.80
CA LYS A 123 -26.44 5.32 13.64
C LYS A 123 -25.83 4.90 12.32
N GLN A 124 -25.95 3.63 11.95
CA GLN A 124 -25.47 3.11 10.66
C GLN A 124 -26.21 3.77 9.49
N LYS A 125 -27.54 3.93 9.58
CA LYS A 125 -28.34 4.65 8.58
C LYS A 125 -27.84 6.08 8.40
N ALA A 126 -27.67 6.80 9.50
CA ALA A 126 -27.20 8.19 9.49
C ALA A 126 -25.79 8.31 8.84
N MET A 127 -24.86 7.43 9.21
CA MET A 127 -23.52 7.41 8.66
C MET A 127 -23.54 7.10 7.14
N ALA A 128 -24.30 6.10 6.72
CA ALA A 128 -24.43 5.74 5.30
C ALA A 128 -25.07 6.84 4.48
N SER A 129 -26.13 7.48 5.00
CA SER A 129 -26.79 8.62 4.36
C SER A 129 -25.84 9.81 4.23
N LEU A 130 -25.05 10.08 5.24
CA LEU A 130 -24.06 11.15 5.22
C LEU A 130 -22.94 10.88 4.22
N ILE A 131 -22.40 9.65 4.17
CA ILE A 131 -21.42 9.23 3.17
C ILE A 131 -21.96 9.42 1.76
N TYR A 132 -23.19 8.95 1.53
CA TYR A 132 -23.79 9.03 0.20
C TYR A 132 -24.11 10.47 -0.24
N SER A 133 -24.61 11.30 0.66
CA SER A 133 -25.02 12.69 0.31
C SER A 133 -23.81 13.64 0.18
N SER A 134 -22.76 13.46 0.98
CA SER A 134 -21.62 14.38 1.02
C SER A 134 -20.37 13.85 0.30
N GLY A 135 -20.33 12.56 -0.06
CA GLY A 135 -19.15 11.93 -0.66
C GLY A 135 -17.96 11.76 0.31
N LEU A 136 -18.18 11.91 1.61
CA LEU A 136 -17.15 11.71 2.63
C LEU A 136 -16.67 10.26 2.67
N ARG A 137 -15.38 10.08 2.92
CA ARG A 137 -14.84 8.73 3.16
C ARG A 137 -15.26 8.24 4.53
N ILE A 138 -15.37 6.91 4.70
CA ILE A 138 -15.75 6.31 5.99
C ILE A 138 -14.88 6.78 7.17
N GLY A 139 -13.57 6.95 6.94
CA GLY A 139 -12.67 7.48 7.97
C GLY A 139 -12.95 8.93 8.34
N GLU A 140 -13.40 9.76 7.41
CA GLU A 140 -13.78 11.15 7.64
C GLU A 140 -15.06 11.21 8.46
N VAL A 141 -16.07 10.40 8.12
CA VAL A 141 -17.32 10.30 8.88
C VAL A 141 -17.07 9.84 10.32
N CYS A 142 -16.16 8.89 10.53
CA CYS A 142 -15.82 8.41 11.87
C CYS A 142 -15.12 9.47 12.75
N HIS A 143 -14.57 10.53 12.17
CA HIS A 143 -13.89 11.62 12.88
C HIS A 143 -14.72 12.91 12.95
N LEU A 144 -15.94 12.93 12.39
CA LEU A 144 -16.84 14.08 12.49
C LEU A 144 -17.18 14.38 13.93
N ARG A 145 -17.18 15.65 14.24
CA ARG A 145 -17.58 16.21 15.53
C ARG A 145 -18.94 16.93 15.38
N TYR A 146 -19.57 17.19 16.49
CA TYR A 146 -20.84 17.92 16.49
C TYR A 146 -20.72 19.33 15.90
N GLU A 147 -19.56 19.95 16.03
CA GLU A 147 -19.25 21.28 15.46
C GLU A 147 -19.02 21.28 13.93
N ASP A 148 -18.93 20.11 13.32
CA ASP A 148 -18.71 19.94 11.87
C ASP A 148 -20.05 19.77 11.11
N ILE A 149 -21.17 19.67 11.82
CA ILE A 149 -22.53 19.47 11.32
C ILE A 149 -23.36 20.72 11.59
#